data_0260ab0bd30b250b4c2a79649647de92
#
_entry.id   0260ab0bd30b250b4c2a79649647de92
#
_cell.length_a   1.000
_cell.length_b   1.000
_cell.length_c   1.000
_cell.angle_alpha   90.00
_cell.angle_beta   90.00
_cell.angle_gamma   90.00
#
_symmetry.space_group_name_H-M   'P 1'
#
loop_
_entity.id
_entity.type
_entity.pdbx_description
1 polymer ?
#
loop_
_entity_poly.entity_id
_entity_poly.type
_entity_poly.pdbx_seq_one_letter_code
_entity_poly.pdbx_strand_id
1 'polypeptide(L)'
;VIWYQGEEDSLPEYGGKYDLLFARMIERWRKDWGENLPFIFAQLAAYENPGGILSLDFTEVRAGQELVSKAVKGAWMAVTYDTGLRYDIHPKQKRPVGERMAGQALNHVYGCEIDSESPDVTGIRKEEGALVLTLEHTGEGLELRGSSGEVEGMELMVNGRTMEDFCATVEKDKIRIASDRIQAKDRISLRYAWKDWMVTNVYSSMG
;
A
#
# COMPACT_ATOMS: atom_id res chain seq x y z
N VAL A 1 4.61 11.88 16.65
CA VAL A 1 3.16 11.92 16.43
C VAL A 1 2.71 10.58 15.87
N ILE A 2 1.66 10.00 16.47
CA ILE A 2 0.99 8.80 15.97
C ILE A 2 -0.32 9.24 15.34
N TRP A 3 -0.52 8.90 14.04
CA TRP A 3 -1.67 9.36 13.27
C TRP A 3 -2.40 8.22 12.59
N TYR A 4 -3.71 8.14 12.72
CA TYR A 4 -4.57 7.19 12.01
C TYR A 4 -5.89 7.86 11.69
N GLN A 5 -6.04 8.32 10.46
CA GLN A 5 -7.20 9.09 9.98
C GLN A 5 -7.19 9.11 8.44
N GLY A 6 -8.31 9.42 7.82
CA GLY A 6 -8.48 9.62 6.39
C GLY A 6 -9.86 9.24 5.89
N GLU A 7 -10.67 8.58 6.71
CA GLU A 7 -11.97 8.03 6.32
C GLU A 7 -12.93 9.13 5.83
N GLU A 8 -13.03 10.23 6.57
CA GLU A 8 -13.89 11.37 6.17
C GLU A 8 -13.29 12.17 4.99
N ASP A 9 -11.98 12.12 4.80
CA ASP A 9 -11.30 12.75 3.66
C ASP A 9 -11.39 11.92 2.38
N SER A 10 -12.00 10.73 2.42
CA SER A 10 -12.25 9.88 1.26
C SER A 10 -13.45 10.30 0.41
N LEU A 11 -14.14 11.36 0.79
CA LEU A 11 -15.18 11.98 -0.05
C LEU A 11 -14.56 12.49 -1.37
N PRO A 12 -15.30 12.47 -2.49
CA PRO A 12 -14.78 12.86 -3.81
C PRO A 12 -14.18 14.27 -3.88
N GLU A 13 -14.63 15.18 -3.02
CA GLU A 13 -14.09 16.53 -2.97
C GLU A 13 -12.71 16.62 -2.34
N TYR A 14 -12.32 15.66 -1.51
CA TYR A 14 -11.11 15.71 -0.67
C TYR A 14 -10.10 14.60 -0.98
N GLY A 15 -10.54 13.40 -1.37
CA GLY A 15 -9.68 12.22 -1.55
C GLY A 15 -8.44 12.49 -2.39
N GLY A 16 -8.61 13.03 -3.57
CA GLY A 16 -7.52 13.38 -4.48
C GLY A 16 -6.65 14.58 -4.04
N LYS A 17 -6.83 15.10 -2.83
CA LYS A 17 -6.04 16.20 -2.24
C LYS A 17 -5.45 15.82 -0.87
N TYR A 18 -5.63 14.58 -0.44
CA TYR A 18 -5.21 14.15 0.88
C TYR A 18 -3.72 14.35 1.11
N ASP A 19 -2.89 14.08 0.13
CA ASP A 19 -1.43 14.29 0.17
C ASP A 19 -1.07 15.73 0.51
N LEU A 20 -1.71 16.70 -0.16
CA LEU A 20 -1.48 18.12 0.05
C LEU A 20 -1.95 18.57 1.44
N LEU A 21 -3.15 18.15 1.85
CA LEU A 21 -3.73 18.53 3.14
C LEU A 21 -2.93 17.95 4.30
N PHE A 22 -2.57 16.67 4.22
CA PHE A 22 -1.81 16.00 5.26
C PHE A 22 -0.37 16.55 5.36
N ALA A 23 0.32 16.75 4.24
CA ALA A 23 1.64 17.38 4.24
C ALA A 23 1.59 18.79 4.86
N ARG A 24 0.59 19.60 4.53
CA ARG A 24 0.40 20.93 5.10
C ARG A 24 0.12 20.89 6.60
N MET A 25 -0.67 19.93 7.07
CA MET A 25 -0.91 19.74 8.48
C MET A 25 0.39 19.41 9.22
N ILE A 26 1.20 18.48 8.70
CA ILE A 26 2.50 18.12 9.27
C ILE A 26 3.42 19.35 9.35
N GLU A 27 3.55 20.11 8.25
CA GLU A 27 4.34 21.35 8.22
C GLU A 27 3.85 22.37 9.25
N ARG A 28 2.53 22.53 9.35
CA ARG A 28 1.92 23.47 10.29
C ARG A 28 2.20 23.10 11.74
N TRP A 29 2.00 21.87 12.12
CA TRP A 29 2.27 21.40 13.47
C TRP A 29 3.73 21.53 13.85
N ARG A 30 4.67 21.15 12.96
CA ARG A 30 6.11 21.36 13.18
C ARG A 30 6.46 22.83 13.42
N LYS A 31 5.85 23.72 12.65
CA LYS A 31 6.03 25.17 12.83
C LYS A 31 5.48 25.68 14.16
N ASP A 32 4.27 25.25 14.53
CA ASP A 32 3.60 25.73 15.75
C ASP A 32 4.30 25.25 17.02
N TRP A 33 4.88 24.06 16.97
CA TRP A 33 5.60 23.47 18.11
C TRP A 33 7.10 23.83 18.09
N GLY A 34 7.59 24.37 17.01
CA GLY A 34 9.02 24.74 16.87
C GLY A 34 9.95 23.54 16.80
N GLU A 35 9.44 22.37 16.47
CA GLU A 35 10.15 21.09 16.46
C GLU A 35 9.89 20.30 15.18
N ASN A 36 10.88 19.53 14.77
CA ASN A 36 10.78 18.63 13.63
C ASN A 36 10.13 17.31 14.05
N LEU A 37 8.88 17.38 14.50
CA LEU A 37 8.14 16.25 15.00
C LEU A 37 8.14 15.07 13.99
N PRO A 38 8.60 13.86 14.39
CA PRO A 38 8.43 12.68 13.59
C PRO A 38 6.96 12.27 13.54
N PHE A 39 6.49 11.89 12.36
CA PHE A 39 5.14 11.38 12.14
C PHE A 39 5.17 9.90 11.76
N ILE A 40 4.48 9.08 12.53
CA ILE A 40 4.21 7.68 12.21
C ILE A 40 2.72 7.55 11.96
N PHE A 41 2.33 7.09 10.78
CA PHE A 41 0.91 7.03 10.47
C PHE A 41 0.51 5.69 9.84
N ALA A 42 -0.72 5.26 10.13
CA ALA A 42 -1.31 4.09 9.52
C ALA A 42 -1.94 4.45 8.18
N GLN A 43 -1.68 3.64 7.14
CA GLN A 43 -2.48 3.65 5.92
C GLN A 43 -3.93 3.27 6.25
N LEU A 44 -4.91 3.80 5.53
CA LEU A 44 -6.29 3.34 5.69
C LEU A 44 -6.42 1.85 5.38
N ALA A 45 -7.04 1.12 6.29
CA ALA A 45 -7.38 -0.28 6.10
C ALA A 45 -8.42 -0.45 4.97
N ALA A 46 -8.45 -1.62 4.34
CA ALA A 46 -9.44 -1.91 3.31
C ALA A 46 -10.86 -1.90 3.87
N TYR A 47 -11.77 -1.29 3.14
CA TYR A 47 -13.19 -1.20 3.51
C TYR A 47 -14.03 -0.98 2.26
N GLU A 48 -15.12 -1.72 2.11
CA GLU A 48 -16.12 -1.52 1.07
C GLU A 48 -17.37 -0.88 1.68
N ASN A 49 -17.76 0.29 1.20
CA ASN A 49 -18.93 1.01 1.69
C ASN A 49 -20.25 0.39 1.13
N PRO A 50 -20.96 -0.45 1.89
CA PRO A 50 -22.14 -1.14 1.40
C PRO A 50 -23.32 -0.17 1.32
N GLY A 51 -23.83 0.07 0.13
CA GLY A 51 -25.04 0.88 -0.10
C GLY A 51 -24.83 2.37 0.15
N GLY A 52 -23.63 2.85 -0.09
CA GLY A 52 -23.14 4.17 0.28
C GLY A 52 -24.02 5.33 -0.12
N ILE A 53 -24.58 6.01 0.88
CA ILE A 53 -25.16 7.34 0.73
C ILE A 53 -24.05 8.32 0.31
N LEU A 54 -22.80 8.04 0.72
CA LEU A 54 -21.59 8.79 0.38
C LEU A 54 -20.71 7.90 -0.51
N SER A 55 -20.23 8.44 -1.62
CA SER A 55 -19.24 7.78 -2.46
C SER A 55 -17.85 7.99 -1.82
N LEU A 56 -17.47 7.09 -0.92
CA LEU A 56 -16.13 7.09 -0.32
C LEU A 56 -15.14 6.43 -1.28
N ASP A 57 -13.97 7.02 -1.45
CA ASP A 57 -12.86 6.45 -2.22
C ASP A 57 -11.60 6.37 -1.34
N PHE A 58 -11.43 5.25 -0.65
CA PHE A 58 -10.27 4.99 0.20
C PHE A 58 -8.99 4.82 -0.62
N THR A 59 -9.12 4.49 -1.90
CA THR A 59 -7.99 4.28 -2.81
C THR A 59 -7.20 5.57 -3.00
N GLU A 60 -7.90 6.68 -3.24
CA GLU A 60 -7.27 8.00 -3.41
C GLU A 60 -6.60 8.48 -2.11
N VAL A 61 -7.23 8.25 -0.95
CA VAL A 61 -6.62 8.59 0.34
C VAL A 61 -5.36 7.76 0.59
N ARG A 62 -5.40 6.44 0.35
CA ARG A 62 -4.22 5.57 0.49
C ARG A 62 -3.08 5.99 -0.43
N ALA A 63 -3.40 6.36 -1.68
CA ALA A 63 -2.40 6.91 -2.60
C ALA A 63 -1.79 8.21 -2.05
N GLY A 64 -2.62 9.10 -1.52
CA GLY A 64 -2.16 10.33 -0.87
C GLY A 64 -1.29 10.06 0.36
N GLN A 65 -1.62 9.07 1.17
CA GLN A 65 -0.82 8.63 2.32
C GLN A 65 0.57 8.13 1.87
N GLU A 66 0.62 7.32 0.81
CA GLU A 66 1.87 6.85 0.22
C GLU A 66 2.73 8.01 -0.32
N LEU A 67 2.12 8.96 -1.02
CA LEU A 67 2.84 10.15 -1.50
C LEU A 67 3.43 10.96 -0.35
N VAL A 68 2.72 11.14 0.76
CA VAL A 68 3.23 11.82 1.95
C VAL A 68 4.43 11.08 2.56
N SER A 69 4.37 9.75 2.68
CA SER A 69 5.50 8.97 3.21
C SER A 69 6.76 9.10 2.35
N LYS A 70 6.61 9.21 1.03
CA LYS A 70 7.73 9.37 0.09
C LYS A 70 8.25 10.80 -0.02
N ALA A 71 7.38 11.81 0.15
CA ALA A 71 7.72 13.22 -0.10
C ALA A 71 8.07 14.00 1.18
N VAL A 72 7.47 13.68 2.32
CA VAL A 72 7.62 14.44 3.57
C VAL A 72 8.67 13.79 4.46
N LYS A 73 9.85 14.40 4.53
CA LYS A 73 10.93 13.92 5.40
C LYS A 73 10.46 13.79 6.86
N GLY A 74 10.73 12.63 7.49
CA GLY A 74 10.35 12.38 8.88
C GLY A 74 8.87 12.08 9.05
N ALA A 75 8.23 11.56 8.01
CA ALA A 75 6.88 11.00 8.04
C ALA A 75 6.92 9.60 7.42
N TRP A 76 6.51 8.58 8.18
CA TRP A 76 6.61 7.18 7.79
C TRP A 76 5.27 6.46 7.94
N MET A 77 4.95 5.63 6.98
CA MET A 77 3.67 4.95 6.87
C MET A 77 3.78 3.48 7.26
N ALA A 78 2.90 3.04 8.13
CA ALA A 78 2.64 1.63 8.35
C ALA A 78 1.51 1.18 7.42
N VAL A 79 1.78 0.24 6.52
CA VAL A 79 0.78 -0.35 5.63
C VAL A 79 -0.16 -1.22 6.45
N THR A 80 -1.47 -0.99 6.36
CA THR A 80 -2.49 -1.68 7.15
C THR A 80 -3.71 -2.11 6.34
N TYR A 81 -3.58 -2.18 5.01
CA TYR A 81 -4.64 -2.58 4.10
C TYR A 81 -5.31 -3.90 4.51
N ASP A 82 -4.50 -4.90 4.84
CA ASP A 82 -4.90 -6.27 5.21
C ASP A 82 -5.60 -6.40 6.57
N THR A 83 -5.57 -5.35 7.40
CA THR A 83 -6.24 -5.35 8.70
C THR A 83 -7.72 -4.98 8.62
N GLY A 84 -8.18 -4.57 7.44
CA GLY A 84 -9.54 -4.14 7.17
C GLY A 84 -10.58 -5.24 7.25
N LEU A 85 -11.82 -4.82 7.32
CA LEU A 85 -13.01 -5.68 7.22
C LEU A 85 -13.90 -5.15 6.11
N ARG A 86 -14.37 -6.06 5.25
CA ARG A 86 -15.11 -5.69 4.03
C ARG A 86 -16.25 -4.70 4.30
N TYR A 87 -17.03 -4.92 5.35
CA TYR A 87 -18.26 -4.17 5.63
C TYR A 87 -18.28 -3.49 7.00
N ASP A 88 -17.12 -3.40 7.67
CA ASP A 88 -16.99 -2.71 8.95
C ASP A 88 -15.82 -1.72 8.86
N ILE A 89 -16.13 -0.43 8.82
CA ILE A 89 -15.15 0.66 8.75
C ILE A 89 -14.22 0.69 9.98
N HIS A 90 -14.59 0.02 11.07
CA HIS A 90 -13.81 -0.06 12.29
C HIS A 90 -13.10 -1.43 12.41
N PRO A 91 -11.91 -1.60 11.82
CA PRO A 91 -11.17 -2.85 11.89
C PRO A 91 -10.92 -3.28 13.34
N LYS A 92 -11.23 -4.53 13.66
CA LYS A 92 -11.09 -5.04 15.04
C LYS A 92 -9.66 -5.47 15.37
N GLN A 93 -8.88 -5.81 14.36
CA GLN A 93 -7.49 -6.24 14.52
C GLN A 93 -6.56 -5.03 14.68
N LYS A 94 -6.50 -4.47 15.89
CA LYS A 94 -5.66 -3.30 16.17
C LYS A 94 -4.21 -3.65 16.49
N ARG A 95 -3.94 -4.90 16.89
CA ARG A 95 -2.59 -5.34 17.26
C ARG A 95 -1.60 -5.23 16.09
N PRO A 96 -1.85 -5.75 14.88
CA PRO A 96 -0.94 -5.58 13.75
C PRO A 96 -0.69 -4.10 13.40
N VAL A 97 -1.71 -3.26 13.50
CA VAL A 97 -1.59 -1.81 13.27
C VAL A 97 -0.58 -1.20 14.25
N GLY A 98 -0.75 -1.49 15.55
CA GLY A 98 0.16 -1.00 16.60
C GLY A 98 1.58 -1.54 16.47
N GLU A 99 1.74 -2.82 16.14
CA GLU A 99 3.06 -3.45 15.94
C GLU A 99 3.79 -2.86 14.74
N ARG A 100 3.12 -2.65 13.60
CA ARG A 100 3.72 -2.02 12.41
C ARG A 100 4.09 -0.56 12.65
N MET A 101 3.22 0.21 13.32
CA MET A 101 3.54 1.60 13.69
C MET A 101 4.71 1.67 14.69
N ALA A 102 4.78 0.74 15.65
CA ALA A 102 5.90 0.63 16.56
C ALA A 102 7.19 0.27 15.84
N GLY A 103 7.13 -0.64 14.85
CA GLY A 103 8.26 -0.97 13.98
C GLY A 103 8.82 0.27 13.28
N GLN A 104 7.96 1.06 12.64
CA GLN A 104 8.35 2.32 12.01
C GLN A 104 9.03 3.29 13.00
N ALA A 105 8.47 3.42 14.21
CA ALA A 105 9.06 4.27 15.23
C ALA A 105 10.42 3.74 15.69
N LEU A 106 10.55 2.45 15.97
CA LEU A 106 11.80 1.82 16.40
C LEU A 106 12.90 2.00 15.37
N ASN A 107 12.60 1.75 14.09
CA ASN A 107 13.57 1.92 13.01
C ASN A 107 13.97 3.39 12.83
N HIS A 108 13.00 4.24 12.53
CA HIS A 108 13.29 5.59 12.02
C HIS A 108 13.50 6.66 13.09
N VAL A 109 12.91 6.50 14.28
CA VAL A 109 13.00 7.49 15.36
C VAL A 109 14.00 7.06 16.43
N TYR A 110 14.00 5.78 16.79
CA TYR A 110 14.86 5.26 17.85
C TYR A 110 16.15 4.60 17.33
N GLY A 111 16.32 4.45 16.01
CA GLY A 111 17.53 3.94 15.40
C GLY A 111 17.79 2.45 15.64
N CYS A 112 16.73 1.67 15.88
CA CYS A 112 16.86 0.22 15.96
C CYS A 112 17.05 -0.36 14.54
N GLU A 113 18.01 -1.26 14.38
CA GLU A 113 18.26 -1.92 13.10
C GLU A 113 17.22 -3.03 12.85
N ILE A 114 16.01 -2.62 12.47
CA ILE A 114 14.94 -3.53 12.09
C ILE A 114 14.37 -3.12 10.73
N ASP A 115 13.99 -4.09 9.91
CA ASP A 115 13.22 -3.81 8.69
C ASP A 115 11.74 -3.67 9.07
N SER A 116 11.22 -2.45 8.96
CA SER A 116 9.84 -2.09 9.29
C SER A 116 9.02 -1.75 8.06
N GLU A 117 9.65 -1.75 6.89
CA GLU A 117 9.01 -1.37 5.64
C GLU A 117 8.17 -2.52 5.07
N SER A 118 7.13 -2.16 4.33
CA SER A 118 6.40 -3.12 3.51
C SER A 118 7.14 -3.36 2.19
N PRO A 119 6.97 -4.52 1.54
CA PRO A 119 7.55 -4.76 0.23
C PRO A 119 7.21 -3.65 -0.76
N ASP A 120 8.23 -3.06 -1.39
CA ASP A 120 8.08 -2.01 -2.42
C ASP A 120 8.78 -2.43 -3.72
N VAL A 121 8.22 -2.02 -4.86
CA VAL A 121 8.74 -2.39 -6.19
C VAL A 121 9.90 -1.48 -6.55
N THR A 122 11.09 -2.06 -6.70
CA THR A 122 12.32 -1.35 -7.09
C THR A 122 12.69 -1.51 -8.56
N GLY A 123 12.13 -2.51 -9.21
CA GLY A 123 12.44 -2.76 -10.61
C GLY A 123 11.33 -3.50 -11.34
N ILE A 124 11.17 -3.16 -12.63
CA ILE A 124 10.23 -3.81 -13.53
C ILE A 124 10.97 -4.20 -14.79
N ARG A 125 10.94 -5.49 -15.16
CA ARG A 125 11.53 -6.01 -16.37
C ARG A 125 10.50 -6.75 -17.21
N LYS A 126 10.44 -6.42 -18.49
CA LYS A 126 9.64 -7.19 -19.46
C LYS A 126 10.47 -8.34 -20.01
N GLU A 127 9.85 -9.49 -20.11
CA GLU A 127 10.33 -10.68 -20.79
C GLU A 127 9.30 -11.08 -21.86
N GLU A 128 9.64 -12.02 -22.74
CA GLU A 128 8.66 -12.57 -23.65
C GLU A 128 7.59 -13.33 -22.88
N GLY A 129 6.33 -12.93 -23.04
CA GLY A 129 5.19 -13.52 -22.33
C GLY A 129 5.14 -13.23 -20.83
N ALA A 130 5.96 -12.31 -20.29
CA ALA A 130 5.94 -12.02 -18.87
C ALA A 130 6.39 -10.61 -18.48
N LEU A 131 5.96 -10.20 -17.28
CA LEU A 131 6.46 -9.05 -16.55
C LEU A 131 7.05 -9.54 -15.23
N VAL A 132 8.26 -9.11 -14.90
CA VAL A 132 8.92 -9.47 -13.63
C VAL A 132 9.12 -8.20 -12.81
N LEU A 133 8.53 -8.19 -11.62
CA LEU A 133 8.73 -7.16 -10.61
C LEU A 133 9.84 -7.63 -9.66
N THR A 134 10.75 -6.75 -9.30
CA THR A 134 11.72 -6.96 -8.21
C THR A 134 11.31 -6.07 -7.05
N LEU A 135 11.30 -6.63 -5.84
CA LEU A 135 10.89 -5.94 -4.63
C LEU A 135 12.01 -5.91 -3.60
N GLU A 136 12.04 -4.87 -2.78
CA GLU A 136 12.84 -4.78 -1.57
C GLU A 136 11.96 -4.94 -0.33
N HIS A 137 12.54 -4.97 0.88
CA HIS A 137 11.85 -5.19 2.16
C HIS A 137 11.06 -6.50 2.21
N THR A 138 11.62 -7.53 1.60
CA THR A 138 10.98 -8.85 1.51
C THR A 138 11.42 -9.83 2.61
N GLY A 139 12.39 -9.42 3.44
CA GLY A 139 13.04 -10.33 4.40
C GLY A 139 13.82 -11.45 3.68
N GLU A 140 13.54 -12.71 4.01
CA GLU A 140 14.10 -13.87 3.32
C GLU A 140 13.39 -14.17 1.98
N GLY A 141 12.30 -13.49 1.71
CA GLY A 141 11.50 -13.59 0.49
C GLY A 141 10.05 -13.18 0.72
N LEU A 142 9.29 -13.11 -0.35
CA LEU A 142 7.85 -12.89 -0.31
C LEU A 142 7.12 -14.19 0.04
N GLU A 143 6.03 -14.07 0.77
CA GLU A 143 5.14 -15.17 1.12
C GLU A 143 3.74 -14.90 0.60
N LEU A 144 3.08 -15.94 0.07
CA LEU A 144 1.66 -15.92 -0.22
C LEU A 144 0.89 -16.50 0.96
N ARG A 145 0.01 -15.70 1.53
CA ARG A 145 -0.93 -16.17 2.57
C ARG A 145 -2.28 -16.52 1.93
N GLY A 146 -2.84 -17.64 2.31
CA GLY A 146 -4.06 -18.16 1.72
C GLY A 146 -3.83 -19.45 0.95
N SER A 147 -4.82 -19.88 0.16
CA SER A 147 -4.84 -21.21 -0.49
C SER A 147 -4.72 -21.17 -2.02
N SER A 148 -4.69 -19.99 -2.64
CA SER A 148 -4.70 -19.89 -4.10
C SER A 148 -3.37 -20.30 -4.76
N GLY A 149 -2.25 -20.16 -4.06
CA GLY A 149 -0.92 -20.38 -4.65
C GLY A 149 -0.49 -19.34 -5.69
N GLU A 150 -1.35 -18.36 -5.97
CA GLU A 150 -1.11 -17.24 -6.88
C GLU A 150 -1.28 -15.92 -6.16
N VAL A 151 -0.69 -14.85 -6.72
CA VAL A 151 -0.84 -13.50 -6.18
C VAL A 151 -2.25 -12.99 -6.44
N GLU A 152 -2.95 -12.64 -5.37
CA GLU A 152 -4.28 -12.03 -5.40
C GLU A 152 -4.17 -10.51 -5.25
N GLY A 153 -5.15 -9.79 -5.79
CA GLY A 153 -5.20 -8.32 -5.63
C GLY A 153 -4.50 -7.53 -6.71
N MET A 154 -4.12 -8.17 -7.82
CA MET A 154 -3.53 -7.50 -8.98
C MET A 154 -4.56 -7.15 -10.04
N GLU A 155 -4.36 -6.01 -10.68
CA GLU A 155 -5.05 -5.58 -11.88
C GLU A 155 -4.01 -5.27 -12.97
N LEU A 156 -4.10 -5.97 -14.09
CA LEU A 156 -3.19 -5.81 -15.23
C LEU A 156 -3.93 -5.14 -16.38
N MET A 157 -3.32 -4.10 -16.94
CA MET A 157 -3.81 -3.43 -18.16
C MET A 157 -2.74 -3.48 -19.24
N VAL A 158 -3.12 -3.92 -20.43
CA VAL A 158 -2.26 -3.95 -21.61
C VAL A 158 -2.86 -3.05 -22.68
N ASN A 159 -2.08 -2.06 -23.14
CA ASN A 159 -2.51 -1.06 -24.11
C ASN A 159 -3.83 -0.35 -23.74
N GLY A 160 -4.03 -0.10 -22.42
CA GLY A 160 -5.22 0.56 -21.88
C GLY A 160 -6.45 -0.33 -21.73
N ARG A 161 -6.32 -1.65 -21.92
CA ARG A 161 -7.40 -2.63 -21.72
C ARG A 161 -7.07 -3.56 -20.57
N THR A 162 -8.04 -3.79 -19.70
CA THR A 162 -7.91 -4.77 -18.62
C THR A 162 -7.66 -6.16 -19.20
N MET A 163 -6.70 -6.86 -18.63
CA MET A 163 -6.36 -8.24 -18.94
C MET A 163 -6.67 -9.10 -17.72
N GLU A 164 -7.52 -10.10 -17.89
CA GLU A 164 -7.89 -11.04 -16.82
C GLU A 164 -7.14 -12.39 -16.93
N ASP A 165 -6.59 -12.67 -18.12
CA ASP A 165 -5.92 -13.93 -18.45
C ASP A 165 -4.41 -13.81 -18.21
N PHE A 166 -4.03 -13.86 -16.95
CA PHE A 166 -2.63 -13.88 -16.50
C PHE A 166 -2.50 -14.69 -15.20
N CYS A 167 -1.32 -15.23 -14.97
CA CYS A 167 -0.94 -15.88 -13.71
C CYS A 167 0.17 -15.06 -13.06
N ALA A 168 0.04 -14.79 -11.77
CA ALA A 168 1.06 -14.08 -11.00
C ALA A 168 1.58 -14.95 -9.86
N THR A 169 2.89 -15.21 -9.85
CA THR A 169 3.56 -16.08 -8.90
C THR A 169 4.69 -15.35 -8.19
N VAL A 170 5.01 -15.81 -6.97
CA VAL A 170 6.14 -15.29 -6.18
C VAL A 170 7.37 -16.18 -6.39
N GLU A 171 8.50 -15.54 -6.62
CA GLU A 171 9.81 -16.18 -6.74
C GLU A 171 10.83 -15.41 -5.87
N LYS A 172 10.92 -15.75 -4.60
CA LYS A 172 11.76 -15.09 -3.59
C LYS A 172 11.42 -13.61 -3.43
N ASP A 173 12.23 -12.70 -3.95
CA ASP A 173 12.07 -11.24 -3.93
C ASP A 173 11.35 -10.70 -5.18
N LYS A 174 10.75 -11.57 -5.99
CA LYS A 174 10.15 -11.23 -7.26
C LYS A 174 8.73 -11.70 -7.37
N ILE A 175 7.95 -10.95 -8.15
CA ILE A 175 6.65 -11.37 -8.63
C ILE A 175 6.74 -11.49 -10.16
N ARG A 176 6.43 -12.69 -10.67
CA ARG A 176 6.36 -12.98 -12.09
C ARG A 176 4.90 -13.00 -12.53
N ILE A 177 4.56 -12.14 -13.49
CA ILE A 177 3.23 -12.05 -14.09
C ILE A 177 3.34 -12.57 -15.51
N ALA A 178 2.74 -13.72 -15.80
CA ALA A 178 2.85 -14.41 -17.08
C ALA A 178 1.52 -14.41 -17.83
N SER A 179 1.58 -14.14 -19.14
CA SER A 179 0.46 -14.30 -20.07
C SER A 179 0.99 -14.36 -21.52
N ASP A 180 0.49 -15.29 -22.30
CA ASP A 180 0.83 -15.45 -23.73
C ASP A 180 0.45 -14.20 -24.56
N ARG A 181 -0.33 -13.30 -24.00
CA ARG A 181 -0.79 -12.08 -24.66
C ARG A 181 0.14 -10.88 -24.43
N ILE A 182 1.14 -10.99 -23.55
CA ILE A 182 2.11 -9.92 -23.28
C ILE A 182 3.20 -9.94 -24.34
N GLN A 183 3.33 -8.82 -25.08
CA GLN A 183 4.40 -8.63 -26.06
C GLN A 183 5.38 -7.56 -25.60
N ALA A 184 6.62 -7.64 -26.05
CA ALA A 184 7.68 -6.70 -25.67
C ALA A 184 7.34 -5.22 -25.96
N LYS A 185 6.56 -4.95 -27.01
CA LYS A 185 6.13 -3.60 -27.43
C LYS A 185 4.95 -3.04 -26.64
N ASP A 186 4.26 -3.86 -25.84
CA ASP A 186 3.03 -3.44 -25.18
C ASP A 186 3.28 -2.40 -24.11
N ARG A 187 2.34 -1.46 -23.96
CA ARG A 187 2.27 -0.56 -22.83
C ARG A 187 1.51 -1.27 -21.71
N ILE A 188 2.21 -1.54 -20.60
CA ILE A 188 1.66 -2.26 -19.47
C ILE A 188 1.49 -1.30 -18.29
N SER A 189 0.34 -1.37 -17.63
CA SER A 189 0.07 -0.75 -16.34
C SER A 189 -0.35 -1.85 -15.37
N LEU A 190 0.19 -1.80 -14.18
CA LEU A 190 -0.11 -2.73 -13.10
C LEU A 190 -0.58 -1.95 -11.89
N ARG A 191 -1.57 -2.49 -11.19
CA ARG A 191 -2.05 -2.01 -9.90
C ARG A 191 -2.14 -3.18 -8.94
N TYR A 192 -1.80 -2.93 -7.68
CA TYR A 192 -1.96 -3.89 -6.59
C TYR A 192 -2.75 -3.24 -5.46
N ALA A 193 -3.73 -3.95 -4.89
CA ALA A 193 -4.61 -3.44 -3.84
C ALA A 193 -5.32 -2.11 -4.20
N TRP A 194 -5.56 -1.86 -5.49
CA TRP A 194 -6.12 -0.60 -5.99
C TRP A 194 -7.65 -0.65 -6.03
N LYS A 195 -8.26 -1.05 -4.92
CA LYS A 195 -9.71 -1.00 -4.67
C LYS A 195 -9.95 -0.68 -3.21
N ASP A 196 -11.13 -0.17 -2.90
CA ASP A 196 -11.55 0.11 -1.53
C ASP A 196 -11.45 -1.13 -0.66
N TRP A 197 -11.88 -2.26 -1.19
CA TRP A 197 -11.67 -3.58 -0.61
C TRP A 197 -11.42 -4.63 -1.69
N MET A 198 -10.42 -5.46 -1.49
CA MET A 198 -10.15 -6.68 -2.27
C MET A 198 -9.27 -7.63 -1.44
N VAL A 199 -9.24 -8.89 -1.83
CA VAL A 199 -8.32 -9.85 -1.24
C VAL A 199 -6.91 -9.55 -1.73
N THR A 200 -5.97 -9.50 -0.79
CA THR A 200 -4.52 -9.39 -1.05
C THR A 200 -3.80 -10.44 -0.23
N ASN A 201 -2.73 -11.03 -0.75
CA ASN A 201 -2.08 -12.15 -0.10
C ASN A 201 -0.55 -12.14 -0.14
N VAL A 202 0.07 -11.05 -0.62
CA VAL A 202 1.53 -10.93 -0.67
C VAL A 202 2.04 -10.27 0.61
N TYR A 203 2.96 -10.94 1.28
CA TYR A 203 3.59 -10.50 2.51
C TYR A 203 5.11 -10.65 2.43
N SER A 204 5.82 -9.86 3.21
CA SER A 204 7.21 -10.13 3.56
C SER A 204 7.28 -11.35 4.50
N SER A 205 8.35 -12.15 4.42
CA SER A 205 8.61 -13.20 5.42
C SER A 205 8.84 -12.64 6.83
N MET A 206 9.00 -11.35 6.98
CA MET A 206 9.12 -10.67 8.27
C MET A 206 7.76 -10.36 8.91
N GLY A 207 6.65 -10.46 8.17
CA GLY A 207 5.26 -10.32 8.67
C GLY A 207 4.50 -9.10 8.20
#